data_aecc34e9869ebf7f0bc3f8480cd63622
#
_entry.id   aecc34e9869ebf7f0bc3f8480cd63622
#
_cell.length_a   1.000
_cell.length_b   1.000
_cell.length_c   1.000
_cell.angle_alpha   90.00
_cell.angle_beta   90.00
_cell.angle_gamma   90.00
#
_symmetry.space_group_name_H-M   'P 1'
#
loop_
_entity.id
_entity.type
_entity.pdbx_description
1 polymer ?
#
loop_
_entity_poly.entity_id
_entity_poly.type
_entity_poly.pdbx_seq_one_letter_code
_entity_poly.pdbx_strand_id
1 'polypeptide(L)'
;MGIYEELEWRGLIKDVTDPSIKDKLNAGGMTFYIGTDPTGDSLHIGHFSSFLISKRLKDAGHTPILLIGGATGLIGDPKPDSERPMITREEVDHNIMCLTNQANKIFGFEVVNNYDWCKDINFIDFLRDFGKFFNINYMLNKDIVRRRLDSGITYTEFSYMIMQALDFWWLYKNK
;
A
#
# COMPACT_ATOMS: atom_id res chain seq x y z
N MET A 1 -17.60 -5.08 23.42
CA MET A 1 -17.68 -4.52 22.05
C MET A 1 -16.40 -4.99 21.35
N GLY A 2 -16.55 -5.67 20.21
CA GLY A 2 -15.39 -6.12 19.43
C GLY A 2 -14.70 -4.96 18.72
N ILE A 3 -13.49 -5.22 18.18
CA ILE A 3 -12.74 -4.18 17.47
C ILE A 3 -13.48 -3.69 16.21
N TYR A 4 -14.19 -4.59 15.51
CA TYR A 4 -14.98 -4.20 14.34
C TYR A 4 -16.06 -3.20 14.70
N GLU A 5 -16.86 -3.46 15.72
CA GLU A 5 -17.92 -2.57 16.21
C GLU A 5 -17.37 -1.23 16.71
N GLU A 6 -16.17 -1.24 17.32
CA GLU A 6 -15.52 0.01 17.73
C GLU A 6 -15.14 0.86 16.52
N LEU A 7 -14.55 0.24 15.48
CA LEU A 7 -14.18 0.95 14.26
C LEU A 7 -15.40 1.47 13.51
N GLU A 8 -16.48 0.67 13.46
CA GLU A 8 -17.75 1.06 12.85
C GLU A 8 -18.39 2.25 13.59
N TRP A 9 -18.47 2.19 14.92
CA TRP A 9 -19.00 3.28 15.75
C TRP A 9 -18.20 4.58 15.58
N ARG A 10 -16.89 4.49 15.35
CA ARG A 10 -16.04 5.65 15.08
C ARG A 10 -16.13 6.17 13.64
N GLY A 11 -16.86 5.51 12.75
CA GLY A 11 -16.94 5.85 11.33
C GLY A 11 -15.64 5.59 10.58
N LEU A 12 -14.83 4.63 11.03
CA LEU A 12 -13.52 4.29 10.43
C LEU A 12 -13.61 3.15 9.41
N ILE A 13 -14.79 2.55 9.24
CA ILE A 13 -15.06 1.55 8.19
C ILE A 13 -15.84 2.23 7.07
N LYS A 14 -15.24 2.26 5.88
CA LYS A 14 -15.91 2.78 4.69
C LYS A 14 -16.51 1.66 3.85
N ASP A 15 -15.70 0.66 3.54
CA ASP A 15 -16.05 -0.48 2.71
C ASP A 15 -15.42 -1.76 3.25
N VAL A 16 -16.06 -2.89 2.99
CA VAL A 16 -15.53 -4.22 3.25
C VAL A 16 -15.74 -5.10 2.01
N THR A 17 -14.74 -5.85 1.62
CA THR A 17 -14.80 -6.73 0.44
C THR A 17 -15.50 -8.05 0.73
N ASP A 18 -15.49 -8.49 1.99
CA ASP A 18 -16.09 -9.74 2.45
C ASP A 18 -16.72 -9.54 3.84
N PRO A 19 -18.02 -9.79 4.01
CA PRO A 19 -18.70 -9.66 5.31
C PRO A 19 -18.06 -10.49 6.43
N SER A 20 -17.38 -11.61 6.12
CA SER A 20 -16.69 -12.44 7.10
C SER A 20 -15.52 -11.74 7.81
N ILE A 21 -15.08 -10.58 7.29
CA ILE A 21 -14.01 -9.80 7.90
C ILE A 21 -14.36 -9.34 9.31
N LYS A 22 -15.64 -9.12 9.60
CA LYS A 22 -16.13 -8.74 10.92
C LYS A 22 -15.72 -9.79 11.98
N ASP A 23 -16.06 -11.04 11.74
CA ASP A 23 -15.76 -12.12 12.67
C ASP A 23 -14.26 -12.35 12.80
N LYS A 24 -13.53 -12.27 11.70
CA LYS A 24 -12.07 -12.40 11.66
C LYS A 24 -11.37 -11.30 12.47
N LEU A 25 -11.81 -10.03 12.31
CA LEU A 25 -11.27 -8.91 13.08
C LEU A 25 -11.59 -9.04 14.58
N ASN A 26 -12.78 -9.48 14.93
CA ASN A 26 -13.15 -9.66 16.32
C ASN A 26 -12.44 -10.87 16.97
N ALA A 27 -12.03 -11.86 16.20
CA ALA A 27 -11.30 -13.03 16.68
C ALA A 27 -9.80 -12.75 16.95
N GLY A 28 -9.22 -11.72 16.33
CA GLY A 28 -7.77 -11.46 16.43
C GLY A 28 -6.92 -12.40 15.57
N GLY A 29 -5.60 -12.28 15.70
CA GLY A 29 -4.63 -13.21 15.10
C GLY A 29 -4.42 -13.05 13.58
N MET A 30 -4.97 -12.00 12.95
CA MET A 30 -4.73 -11.75 11.53
C MET A 30 -3.43 -10.96 11.31
N THR A 31 -2.70 -11.28 10.26
CA THR A 31 -1.66 -10.42 9.71
C THR A 31 -2.30 -9.51 8.64
N PHE A 32 -1.99 -8.24 8.66
CA PHE A 32 -2.44 -7.28 7.66
C PHE A 32 -1.33 -6.27 7.35
N TYR A 33 -1.42 -5.58 6.23
CA TYR A 33 -0.47 -4.54 5.93
C TYR A 33 -1.13 -3.19 5.63
N ILE A 34 -0.36 -2.15 5.82
CA ILE A 34 -0.64 -0.78 5.39
C ILE A 34 0.55 -0.27 4.60
N GLY A 35 0.30 0.35 3.45
CA GLY A 35 1.34 0.86 2.56
C GLY A 35 1.48 2.38 2.62
N THR A 36 2.70 2.86 2.39
CA THR A 36 3.00 4.26 2.13
C THR A 36 4.19 4.39 1.19
N ASP A 37 4.11 5.30 0.22
CA ASP A 37 5.24 5.63 -0.64
C ASP A 37 6.14 6.68 0.03
N PRO A 38 7.47 6.54 -0.09
CA PRO A 38 8.44 7.43 0.57
C PRO A 38 8.64 8.73 -0.23
N THR A 39 7.57 9.52 -0.36
CA THR A 39 7.55 10.79 -1.11
C THR A 39 8.11 11.98 -0.33
N GLY A 40 8.56 11.79 0.89
CA GLY A 40 9.20 12.77 1.76
C GLY A 40 9.84 12.08 2.96
N ASP A 41 10.71 12.80 3.66
CA ASP A 41 11.51 12.31 4.78
C ASP A 41 10.77 12.29 6.13
N SER A 42 9.49 12.67 6.15
CA SER A 42 8.70 12.77 7.37
C SER A 42 7.26 12.28 7.18
N LEU A 43 6.80 11.50 8.16
CA LEU A 43 5.38 11.19 8.32
C LEU A 43 4.63 12.46 8.73
N HIS A 44 3.42 12.61 8.24
CA HIS A 44 2.52 13.71 8.59
C HIS A 44 1.22 13.21 9.20
N ILE A 45 0.32 14.12 9.61
CA ILE A 45 -0.92 13.79 10.31
C ILE A 45 -1.83 12.81 9.53
N GLY A 46 -1.79 12.80 8.20
CA GLY A 46 -2.52 11.84 7.37
C GLY A 46 -2.02 10.41 7.58
N HIS A 47 -0.70 10.21 7.60
CA HIS A 47 -0.09 8.91 7.93
C HIS A 47 -0.41 8.50 9.36
N PHE A 48 -0.30 9.44 10.31
CA PHE A 48 -0.61 9.18 11.72
C PHE A 48 -2.04 8.65 11.90
N SER A 49 -3.02 9.25 11.22
CA SER A 49 -4.41 8.81 11.26
C SER A 49 -4.57 7.34 10.83
N SER A 50 -3.98 6.96 9.70
CA SER A 50 -4.04 5.58 9.19
C SER A 50 -3.28 4.59 10.07
N PHE A 51 -2.10 4.99 10.56
CA PHE A 51 -1.28 4.13 11.43
C PHE A 51 -1.90 3.97 12.83
N LEU A 52 -2.66 4.96 13.29
CA LEU A 52 -3.41 4.85 14.54
C LEU A 52 -4.52 3.79 14.46
N ILE A 53 -5.18 3.64 13.30
CA ILE A 53 -6.12 2.54 13.06
C ILE A 53 -5.37 1.20 13.11
N SER A 54 -4.22 1.10 12.45
CA SER A 54 -3.36 -0.08 12.48
C SER A 54 -2.88 -0.41 13.90
N LYS A 55 -2.57 0.60 14.71
CA LYS A 55 -2.23 0.44 16.13
C LYS A 55 -3.40 -0.13 16.94
N ARG A 56 -4.63 0.34 16.70
CA ARG A 56 -5.83 -0.22 17.36
C ARG A 56 -6.04 -1.69 17.02
N LEU A 57 -5.86 -2.07 15.76
CA LEU A 57 -5.90 -3.46 15.34
C LEU A 57 -4.80 -4.29 15.99
N LYS A 58 -3.57 -3.74 16.11
CA LYS A 58 -2.48 -4.38 16.85
C LYS A 58 -2.85 -4.63 18.31
N ASP A 59 -3.43 -3.63 18.96
CA ASP A 59 -3.87 -3.75 20.38
C ASP A 59 -5.01 -4.74 20.57
N ALA A 60 -5.79 -5.02 19.50
CA ALA A 60 -6.80 -6.05 19.43
C ALA A 60 -6.25 -7.45 19.07
N GLY A 61 -4.92 -7.62 19.01
CA GLY A 61 -4.28 -8.91 18.79
C GLY A 61 -3.96 -9.26 17.33
N HIS A 62 -3.94 -8.26 16.44
CA HIS A 62 -3.52 -8.44 15.04
C HIS A 62 -2.06 -8.05 14.83
N THR A 63 -1.46 -8.49 13.72
CA THR A 63 -0.07 -8.21 13.37
C THR A 63 0.00 -7.24 12.18
N PRO A 64 0.28 -5.94 12.40
CA PRO A 64 0.47 -4.96 11.34
C PRO A 64 1.85 -5.08 10.71
N ILE A 65 1.92 -4.99 9.39
CA ILE A 65 3.13 -4.80 8.60
C ILE A 65 3.03 -3.43 7.91
N LEU A 66 4.03 -2.58 8.10
CA LEU A 66 4.15 -1.34 7.34
C LEU A 66 5.00 -1.60 6.08
N LEU A 67 4.37 -1.51 4.92
CA LEU A 67 5.06 -1.56 3.65
C LEU A 67 5.46 -0.16 3.24
N ILE A 68 6.75 0.08 3.06
CA ILE A 68 7.27 1.29 2.44
C ILE A 68 7.56 0.99 0.97
N GLY A 69 6.97 1.80 0.10
CA GLY A 69 7.00 1.61 -1.34
C GLY A 69 8.29 2.07 -2.00
N GLY A 70 9.43 1.41 -1.74
CA GLY A 70 10.71 1.78 -2.35
C GLY A 70 10.74 1.58 -3.86
N ALA A 71 10.02 0.59 -4.39
CA ALA A 71 9.86 0.41 -5.83
C ALA A 71 8.69 1.27 -6.37
N THR A 72 7.54 1.24 -5.71
CA THR A 72 6.36 2.01 -6.14
C THR A 72 6.56 3.51 -6.01
N GLY A 73 7.35 3.98 -5.06
CA GLY A 73 7.71 5.39 -4.91
C GLY A 73 8.53 5.95 -6.07
N LEU A 74 9.32 5.10 -6.75
CA LEU A 74 10.04 5.47 -7.99
C LEU A 74 9.10 5.61 -9.21
N ILE A 75 7.95 4.95 -9.17
CA ILE A 75 6.92 4.99 -10.23
C ILE A 75 5.92 6.12 -9.97
N GLY A 76 5.45 6.21 -8.73
CA GLY A 76 4.44 7.18 -8.28
C GLY A 76 3.00 6.69 -8.47
N ASP A 77 2.26 6.68 -7.36
CA ASP A 77 0.81 6.40 -7.36
C ASP A 77 0.06 7.45 -8.17
N PRO A 78 -0.78 7.07 -9.16
CA PRO A 78 -1.53 8.01 -9.98
C PRO A 78 -2.37 8.98 -9.15
N LYS A 79 -2.25 10.28 -9.45
CA LYS A 79 -3.14 11.31 -8.90
C LYS A 79 -4.28 11.61 -9.88
N PRO A 80 -5.44 12.07 -9.38
CA PRO A 80 -6.58 12.41 -10.26
C PRO A 80 -6.27 13.47 -11.32
N ASP A 81 -5.38 14.42 -11.00
CA ASP A 81 -5.23 15.64 -11.80
C ASP A 81 -3.83 15.82 -12.44
N SER A 82 -2.83 15.05 -12.01
CA SER A 82 -1.45 15.24 -12.49
C SER A 82 -0.59 14.01 -12.27
N GLU A 83 0.46 13.86 -13.07
CA GLU A 83 1.54 12.92 -12.82
C GLU A 83 2.39 13.37 -11.61
N ARG A 84 2.91 12.41 -10.84
CA ARG A 84 3.83 12.74 -9.76
C ARG A 84 5.21 13.09 -10.33
N PRO A 85 5.90 14.10 -9.77
CA PRO A 85 7.31 14.30 -10.09
C PRO A 85 8.11 13.04 -9.74
N MET A 86 8.97 12.62 -10.63
CA MET A 86 9.90 11.53 -10.35
C MET A 86 10.95 12.01 -9.35
N ILE A 87 11.15 11.23 -8.29
CA ILE A 87 12.20 11.45 -7.29
C ILE A 87 13.38 10.53 -7.57
N THR A 88 14.57 10.94 -7.15
CA THR A 88 15.77 10.15 -7.38
C THR A 88 15.81 8.91 -6.49
N ARG A 89 16.61 7.93 -6.86
CA ARG A 89 16.81 6.73 -6.05
C ARG A 89 17.39 7.06 -4.68
N GLU A 90 18.37 7.96 -4.64
CA GLU A 90 19.03 8.40 -3.42
C GLU A 90 18.04 9.08 -2.47
N GLU A 91 17.13 9.87 -3.01
CA GLU A 91 16.07 10.53 -2.23
C GLU A 91 15.07 9.51 -1.68
N VAL A 92 14.66 8.53 -2.48
CA VAL A 92 13.81 7.41 -2.04
C VAL A 92 14.47 6.64 -0.90
N ASP A 93 15.74 6.26 -1.05
CA ASP A 93 16.48 5.50 -0.03
C ASP A 93 16.63 6.29 1.28
N HIS A 94 16.88 7.61 1.20
CA HIS A 94 16.90 8.50 2.35
C HIS A 94 15.54 8.55 3.06
N ASN A 95 14.47 8.75 2.29
CA ASN A 95 13.11 8.83 2.82
C ASN A 95 12.68 7.52 3.48
N ILE A 96 12.99 6.36 2.89
CA ILE A 96 12.73 5.05 3.48
C ILE A 96 13.36 4.94 4.86
N MET A 97 14.63 5.31 4.99
CA MET A 97 15.34 5.29 6.28
C MET A 97 14.65 6.18 7.32
N CYS A 98 14.28 7.39 6.93
CA CYS A 98 13.62 8.36 7.81
C CYS A 98 12.23 7.87 8.27
N LEU A 99 11.41 7.39 7.33
CA LEU A 99 10.06 6.88 7.64
C LEU A 99 10.11 5.60 8.49
N THR A 100 11.04 4.70 8.20
CA THR A 100 11.26 3.47 8.98
C THR A 100 11.59 3.81 10.44
N ASN A 101 12.52 4.75 10.66
CA ASN A 101 12.91 5.17 12.00
C ASN A 101 11.74 5.81 12.77
N GLN A 102 10.95 6.65 12.11
CA GLN A 102 9.77 7.29 12.72
C GLN A 102 8.69 6.25 13.05
N ALA A 103 8.37 5.34 12.11
CA ALA A 103 7.37 4.31 12.32
C ALA A 103 7.74 3.35 13.46
N ASN A 104 8.99 2.93 13.52
CA ASN A 104 9.51 2.09 14.60
C ASN A 104 9.42 2.79 15.96
N LYS A 105 9.82 4.05 16.02
CA LYS A 105 9.81 4.83 17.26
C LYS A 105 8.41 5.07 17.82
N ILE A 106 7.42 5.29 16.94
CA ILE A 106 6.06 5.69 17.35
C ILE A 106 5.15 4.47 17.51
N PHE A 107 5.19 3.50 16.59
CA PHE A 107 4.23 2.43 16.48
C PHE A 107 4.82 1.03 16.72
N GLY A 108 6.13 0.85 16.49
CA GLY A 108 6.80 -0.44 16.61
C GLY A 108 6.20 -1.50 15.67
N PHE A 109 5.89 -1.13 14.42
CA PHE A 109 5.44 -2.05 13.40
C PHE A 109 6.63 -2.75 12.74
N GLU A 110 6.41 -3.96 12.24
CA GLU A 110 7.34 -4.57 11.29
C GLU A 110 7.31 -3.74 10.00
N VAL A 111 8.49 -3.32 9.51
CA VAL A 111 8.62 -2.54 8.29
C VAL A 111 9.23 -3.39 7.20
N VAL A 112 8.64 -3.37 6.01
CA VAL A 112 9.13 -4.03 4.81
C VAL A 112 9.23 -3.04 3.66
N ASN A 113 10.13 -3.30 2.71
CA ASN A 113 10.35 -2.45 1.54
C ASN A 113 10.06 -3.27 0.27
N ASN A 114 9.11 -2.85 -0.55
CA ASN A 114 8.76 -3.60 -1.76
C ASN A 114 9.88 -3.60 -2.82
N TYR A 115 10.86 -2.72 -2.71
CA TYR A 115 12.04 -2.80 -3.56
C TYR A 115 12.81 -4.10 -3.40
N ASP A 116 12.78 -4.72 -2.21
CA ASP A 116 13.52 -5.95 -1.92
C ASP A 116 13.09 -7.13 -2.79
N TRP A 117 11.84 -7.19 -3.20
CA TRP A 117 11.32 -8.23 -4.10
C TRP A 117 11.08 -7.77 -5.53
N CYS A 118 10.96 -6.46 -5.77
CA CYS A 118 10.74 -5.94 -7.12
C CYS A 118 12.04 -5.83 -7.94
N LYS A 119 13.17 -5.51 -7.29
CA LYS A 119 14.45 -5.18 -7.96
C LYS A 119 15.01 -6.31 -8.84
N ASP A 120 14.71 -7.56 -8.48
CA ASP A 120 15.27 -8.74 -9.15
C ASP A 120 14.33 -9.32 -10.23
N ILE A 121 13.14 -8.74 -10.39
CA ILE A 121 12.19 -9.16 -11.42
C ILE A 121 12.58 -8.48 -12.73
N ASN A 122 12.98 -9.27 -13.73
CA ASN A 122 13.24 -8.70 -15.04
C ASN A 122 11.93 -8.36 -15.79
N PHE A 123 12.03 -7.44 -16.74
CA PHE A 123 10.86 -6.89 -17.45
C PHE A 123 10.04 -7.98 -18.19
N ILE A 124 10.69 -8.96 -18.80
CA ILE A 124 9.98 -10.01 -19.54
C ILE A 124 9.23 -10.93 -18.59
N ASP A 125 9.85 -11.31 -17.46
CA ASP A 125 9.19 -12.14 -16.46
C ASP A 125 8.03 -11.40 -15.79
N PHE A 126 8.18 -10.10 -15.54
CA PHE A 126 7.07 -9.27 -15.05
C PHE A 126 5.86 -9.30 -16.00
N LEU A 127 6.07 -9.07 -17.29
CA LEU A 127 4.98 -9.10 -18.27
C LEU A 127 4.37 -10.51 -18.41
N ARG A 128 5.21 -11.54 -18.48
CA ARG A 128 4.77 -12.91 -18.72
C ARG A 128 4.06 -13.53 -17.52
N ASP A 129 4.63 -13.36 -16.32
CA ASP A 129 4.21 -14.11 -15.15
C ASP A 129 3.19 -13.33 -14.29
N PHE A 130 3.23 -12.01 -14.33
CA PHE A 130 2.29 -11.15 -13.61
C PHE A 130 1.32 -10.43 -14.55
N GLY A 131 1.80 -9.78 -15.60
CA GLY A 131 0.99 -8.98 -16.51
C GLY A 131 -0.21 -9.71 -17.09
N LYS A 132 -0.07 -11.00 -17.38
CA LYS A 132 -1.15 -11.86 -17.94
C LYS A 132 -2.41 -11.96 -17.05
N PHE A 133 -2.29 -11.70 -15.75
CA PHE A 133 -3.43 -11.76 -14.83
C PHE A 133 -4.25 -10.47 -14.77
N PHE A 134 -3.78 -9.40 -15.44
CA PHE A 134 -4.41 -8.10 -15.39
C PHE A 134 -5.23 -7.83 -16.66
N ASN A 135 -6.54 -7.73 -16.50
CA ASN A 135 -7.42 -7.35 -17.58
C ASN A 135 -7.43 -5.83 -17.76
N ILE A 136 -7.05 -5.37 -18.95
CA ILE A 136 -6.95 -3.95 -19.28
C ILE A 136 -8.28 -3.23 -19.09
N ASN A 137 -9.41 -3.82 -19.50
CA ASN A 137 -10.72 -3.20 -19.33
C ASN A 137 -11.06 -2.99 -17.85
N TYR A 138 -10.69 -3.93 -16.98
CA TYR A 138 -10.86 -3.76 -15.54
C TYR A 138 -10.00 -2.62 -15.00
N MET A 139 -8.74 -2.52 -15.43
CA MET A 139 -7.83 -1.45 -15.03
C MET A 139 -8.32 -0.08 -15.49
N LEU A 140 -8.79 0.04 -16.73
CA LEU A 140 -9.34 1.28 -17.29
C LEU A 140 -10.61 1.75 -16.58
N ASN A 141 -11.36 0.85 -15.97
CA ASN A 141 -12.59 1.17 -15.23
C ASN A 141 -12.35 1.67 -13.79
N LYS A 142 -11.12 1.68 -13.29
CA LYS A 142 -10.81 2.31 -12.00
C LYS A 142 -11.03 3.82 -12.05
N ASP A 143 -11.67 4.39 -11.06
CA ASP A 143 -12.08 5.81 -11.04
C ASP A 143 -10.91 6.76 -11.28
N ILE A 144 -9.74 6.50 -10.69
CA ILE A 144 -8.54 7.32 -10.87
C ILE A 144 -8.07 7.28 -12.32
N VAL A 145 -8.05 6.09 -12.94
CA VAL A 145 -7.64 5.92 -14.34
C VAL A 145 -8.65 6.59 -15.28
N ARG A 146 -9.95 6.36 -15.06
CA ARG A 146 -11.00 6.97 -15.88
C ARG A 146 -10.91 8.49 -15.94
N ARG A 147 -10.65 9.16 -14.82
CA ARG A 147 -10.49 10.60 -14.75
C ARG A 147 -9.28 11.12 -15.53
N ARG A 148 -8.29 10.26 -15.73
CA ARG A 148 -7.05 10.61 -16.43
C ARG A 148 -7.04 10.20 -17.91
N LEU A 149 -8.06 9.45 -18.40
CA LEU A 149 -8.09 9.01 -19.81
C LEU A 149 -8.08 10.17 -20.80
N ASP A 150 -8.81 11.25 -20.52
CA ASP A 150 -8.89 12.42 -21.41
C ASP A 150 -7.64 13.31 -21.35
N SER A 151 -6.99 13.40 -20.19
CA SER A 151 -5.76 14.19 -19.99
C SER A 151 -4.48 13.41 -20.28
N GLY A 152 -4.59 12.10 -20.40
CA GLY A 152 -3.49 11.16 -20.56
C GLY A 152 -2.99 10.59 -19.22
N ILE A 153 -2.65 9.30 -19.24
CA ILE A 153 -1.96 8.59 -18.17
C ILE A 153 -0.76 7.88 -18.79
N THR A 154 0.41 7.99 -18.21
CA THR A 154 1.59 7.29 -18.71
C THR A 154 1.50 5.79 -18.40
N TYR A 155 2.18 4.95 -19.18
CA TYR A 155 2.26 3.53 -18.89
C TYR A 155 2.92 3.27 -17.52
N THR A 156 3.86 4.10 -17.13
CA THR A 156 4.52 4.07 -15.81
C THR A 156 3.48 4.17 -14.70
N GLU A 157 2.68 5.24 -14.67
CA GLU A 157 1.60 5.41 -13.68
C GLU A 157 0.57 4.27 -13.76
N PHE A 158 0.19 3.87 -14.98
CA PHE A 158 -0.78 2.80 -15.18
C PHE A 158 -0.31 1.46 -14.62
N SER A 159 1.00 1.16 -14.70
CA SER A 159 1.60 -0.07 -14.19
C SER A 159 1.66 -0.15 -12.65
N TYR A 160 1.50 0.96 -11.95
CA TYR A 160 1.51 1.01 -10.48
C TYR A 160 0.55 -0.01 -9.86
N MET A 161 -0.65 -0.17 -10.43
CA MET A 161 -1.64 -1.15 -9.94
C MET A 161 -1.14 -2.59 -9.99
N ILE A 162 -0.33 -2.94 -11.00
CA ILE A 162 0.24 -4.28 -11.13
C ILE A 162 1.29 -4.49 -10.05
N MET A 163 2.12 -3.48 -9.79
CA MET A 163 3.13 -3.54 -8.72
C MET A 163 2.48 -3.67 -7.34
N GLN A 164 1.43 -2.91 -7.07
CA GLN A 164 0.69 -3.02 -5.81
C GLN A 164 0.05 -4.42 -5.64
N ALA A 165 -0.47 -5.01 -6.70
CA ALA A 165 -1.00 -6.38 -6.64
C ALA A 165 0.10 -7.42 -6.43
N LEU A 166 1.32 -7.18 -6.96
CA LEU A 166 2.49 -8.00 -6.66
C LEU A 166 2.85 -7.94 -5.18
N ASP A 167 2.74 -6.76 -4.55
CA ASP A 167 2.96 -6.60 -3.11
C ASP A 167 1.99 -7.46 -2.30
N PHE A 168 0.69 -7.45 -2.64
CA PHE A 168 -0.31 -8.32 -2.01
C PHE A 168 0.07 -9.79 -2.12
N TRP A 169 0.42 -10.24 -3.32
CA TRP A 169 0.79 -11.63 -3.57
C TRP A 169 2.05 -12.02 -2.80
N TRP A 170 3.08 -11.17 -2.81
CA TRP A 170 4.34 -11.45 -2.13
C TRP A 170 4.15 -11.52 -0.61
N LEU A 171 3.45 -10.56 -0.03
CA LEU A 171 3.15 -10.54 1.41
C LEU A 171 2.33 -11.76 1.82
N TYR A 172 1.30 -12.12 1.04
CA TYR A 172 0.50 -13.31 1.32
C TYR A 172 1.32 -14.62 1.32
N LYS A 173 2.36 -14.70 0.51
CA LYS A 173 3.21 -15.89 0.42
C LYS A 173 4.30 -15.96 1.49
N ASN A 174 4.75 -14.82 1.99
CA ASN A 174 5.97 -14.73 2.81
C ASN A 174 5.73 -14.24 4.25
N LYS A 175 4.52 -13.78 4.56
CA LYS A 175 4.12 -13.25 5.87
C LYS A 175 2.80 -13.86 6.35
#